data_107f3813f43c201a1289497ea4f54337
#
_entry.id   107f3813f43c201a1289497ea4f54337
#
_cell.length_a   1.000
_cell.length_b   1.000
_cell.length_c   1.000
_cell.angle_alpha   90.00
_cell.angle_beta   90.00
_cell.angle_gamma   90.00
#
_symmetry.space_group_name_H-M   'P 1'
#
loop_
_entity.id
_entity.type
_entity.pdbx_description
1 polymer ?
#
loop_
_entity_poly.entity_id
_entity_poly.type
_entity_poly.pdbx_seq_one_letter_code
_entity_poly.pdbx_strand_id
1 'polypeptide(L)'
;MNSNVYFTTEQRTSVKKADKNIVSLLTDVYEWYGSAHPNTGTLCVNYNPATGGIYRLKDFIAPGKMDAFLQKAAKPALKKINEGEGRHFDSDYLTELENCFARDGQAGENLDWTWDGKALTLYFDHYTFGSYMSGAVKMVFPAEKYGKYFRDTFSK
;
A
#
# COMPACT_ATOMS: atom_id res chain seq x y z
N MET A 1 -23.97 23.86 28.03
CA MET A 1 -24.38 22.95 26.96
C MET A 1 -23.38 21.80 26.94
N ASN A 2 -23.78 20.60 27.34
CA ASN A 2 -22.92 19.41 27.17
C ASN A 2 -23.00 19.00 25.69
N SER A 3 -22.03 19.40 24.90
CA SER A 3 -21.87 18.84 23.57
C SER A 3 -21.28 17.43 23.75
N ASN A 4 -22.12 16.42 23.64
CA ASN A 4 -21.63 15.05 23.53
C ASN A 4 -20.85 14.95 22.21
N VAL A 5 -19.53 14.94 22.30
CA VAL A 5 -18.67 14.65 21.15
C VAL A 5 -18.67 13.12 21.01
N TYR A 6 -19.27 12.64 19.94
CA TYR A 6 -19.23 11.21 19.61
C TYR A 6 -17.95 10.93 18.81
N PHE A 7 -17.18 9.96 19.28
CA PHE A 7 -16.05 9.41 18.56
C PHE A 7 -16.49 8.14 17.84
N THR A 8 -16.09 8.00 16.59
CA THR A 8 -16.38 6.81 15.81
C THR A 8 -15.09 6.21 15.30
N THR A 9 -14.87 4.93 15.57
CA THR A 9 -13.78 4.15 14.97
C THR A 9 -14.40 2.91 14.33
N GLU A 10 -14.13 2.70 13.06
CA GLU A 10 -14.53 1.51 12.33
C GLU A 10 -13.30 0.87 11.69
N GLN A 11 -13.20 -0.45 11.79
CA GLN A 11 -12.19 -1.25 11.14
C GLN A 11 -12.85 -2.38 10.38
N ARG A 12 -12.47 -2.56 9.11
CA ARG A 12 -13.00 -3.63 8.28
C ARG A 12 -11.86 -4.37 7.61
N THR A 13 -11.66 -5.63 8.03
CA THR A 13 -10.64 -6.50 7.44
C THR A 13 -11.24 -7.38 6.36
N SER A 14 -10.56 -7.48 5.23
CA SER A 14 -10.87 -8.37 4.11
C SER A 14 -9.68 -9.25 3.76
N VAL A 15 -9.97 -10.52 3.41
CA VAL A 15 -8.96 -11.46 2.91
C VAL A 15 -8.82 -11.24 1.40
N LYS A 16 -7.63 -10.87 0.94
CA LYS A 16 -7.33 -10.69 -0.49
C LYS A 16 -6.86 -12.00 -1.12
N LYS A 17 -6.07 -12.76 -0.39
CA LYS A 17 -5.58 -14.09 -0.79
C LYS A 17 -5.37 -14.93 0.46
N ALA A 18 -5.70 -16.21 0.38
CA ALA A 18 -5.32 -17.19 1.40
C ALA A 18 -5.03 -18.53 0.71
N ASP A 19 -3.77 -18.93 0.71
CA ASP A 19 -3.32 -20.23 0.25
C ASP A 19 -2.10 -20.72 1.07
N LYS A 20 -1.47 -21.80 0.65
CA LYS A 20 -0.31 -22.37 1.36
C LYS A 20 0.95 -21.48 1.35
N ASN A 21 1.02 -20.51 0.45
CA ASN A 21 2.19 -19.66 0.25
C ASN A 21 2.05 -18.30 0.93
N ILE A 22 0.83 -17.76 0.98
CA ILE A 22 0.57 -16.41 1.50
C ILE A 22 -0.85 -16.27 2.01
N VAL A 23 -1.00 -15.58 3.13
CA VAL A 23 -2.25 -14.95 3.53
C VAL A 23 -2.07 -13.44 3.46
N SER A 24 -2.88 -12.78 2.63
CA SER A 24 -2.85 -11.35 2.38
C SER A 24 -4.14 -10.70 2.85
N LEU A 25 -4.03 -9.79 3.81
CA LEU A 25 -5.14 -9.11 4.48
C LEU A 25 -5.07 -7.61 4.23
N LEU A 26 -6.23 -7.01 4.06
CA LEU A 26 -6.43 -5.57 3.99
C LEU A 26 -7.39 -5.16 5.10
N THR A 27 -7.01 -4.18 5.90
CA THR A 27 -7.87 -3.53 6.90
C THR A 27 -8.04 -2.06 6.54
N ASP A 28 -9.26 -1.68 6.23
CA ASP A 28 -9.65 -0.27 6.11
C ASP A 28 -9.97 0.26 7.51
N VAL A 29 -9.41 1.43 7.83
CA VAL A 29 -9.60 2.13 9.10
C VAL A 29 -10.28 3.46 8.85
N TYR A 30 -11.32 3.73 9.60
CA TYR A 30 -12.03 5.01 9.62
C TYR A 30 -12.12 5.50 11.07
N GLU A 31 -11.70 6.73 11.31
CA GLU A 31 -11.74 7.34 12.62
C GLU A 31 -12.25 8.78 12.53
N TRP A 32 -13.22 9.13 13.35
CA TRP A 32 -13.71 10.48 13.47
C TRP A 32 -13.74 10.92 14.93
N TYR A 33 -13.05 11.97 15.23
CA TYR A 33 -12.89 12.55 16.57
C TYR A 33 -13.48 13.97 16.69
N GLY A 34 -14.50 14.28 15.87
CA GLY A 34 -15.10 15.61 15.85
C GLY A 34 -14.29 16.68 15.11
N SER A 35 -13.29 16.26 14.33
CA SER A 35 -12.50 17.12 13.47
C SER A 35 -13.23 17.50 12.16
N ALA A 36 -12.65 18.41 11.39
CA ALA A 36 -13.23 18.87 10.12
C ALA A 36 -13.41 17.76 9.07
N HIS A 37 -12.61 16.70 9.14
CA HIS A 37 -12.71 15.52 8.29
C HIS A 37 -12.30 14.25 9.07
N PRO A 38 -12.78 13.07 8.69
CA PRO A 38 -12.32 11.82 9.29
C PRO A 38 -10.87 11.54 8.94
N ASN A 39 -10.19 10.76 9.80
CA ASN A 39 -8.98 10.08 9.46
C ASN A 39 -9.34 8.74 8.83
N THR A 40 -8.77 8.46 7.67
CA THR A 40 -8.90 7.15 7.03
C THR A 40 -7.51 6.61 6.76
N GLY A 41 -7.35 5.32 6.89
CA GLY A 41 -6.07 4.65 6.67
C GLY A 41 -6.26 3.24 6.16
N THR A 42 -5.18 2.68 5.69
CA THR A 42 -5.11 1.31 5.19
C THR A 42 -3.97 0.59 5.90
N LEU A 43 -4.27 -0.58 6.44
CA LEU A 43 -3.26 -1.47 7.04
C LEU A 43 -3.27 -2.80 6.27
N CYS A 44 -2.11 -3.22 5.83
CA CYS A 44 -1.95 -4.49 5.13
C CYS A 44 -1.06 -5.45 5.93
N VAL A 45 -1.49 -6.70 6.03
CA VAL A 45 -0.67 -7.76 6.62
C VAL A 45 -0.58 -8.91 5.65
N ASN A 46 0.64 -9.28 5.32
CA ASN A 46 0.94 -10.44 4.49
C ASN A 46 1.84 -11.37 5.28
N TYR A 47 1.49 -12.65 5.38
CA TYR A 47 2.28 -13.59 6.14
C TYR A 47 2.37 -14.97 5.49
N ASN A 48 3.43 -15.68 5.85
CA ASN A 48 3.61 -17.07 5.51
C ASN A 48 2.77 -17.94 6.45
N PRO A 49 1.74 -18.64 5.96
CA PRO A 49 0.87 -19.44 6.82
C PRO A 49 1.57 -20.64 7.48
N ALA A 50 2.67 -21.12 6.91
CA ALA A 50 3.42 -22.24 7.47
C ALA A 50 4.31 -21.85 8.66
N THR A 51 4.79 -20.58 8.69
CA THR A 51 5.75 -20.11 9.73
C THR A 51 5.19 -18.99 10.60
N GLY A 52 4.11 -18.30 10.15
CA GLY A 52 3.60 -17.08 10.76
C GLY A 52 4.48 -15.85 10.51
N GLY A 53 5.58 -15.99 9.77
CA GLY A 53 6.49 -14.88 9.46
C GLY A 53 5.83 -13.84 8.54
N ILE A 54 6.01 -12.56 8.85
CA ILE A 54 5.47 -11.44 8.06
C ILE A 54 6.29 -11.27 6.79
N TYR A 55 5.61 -11.19 5.65
CA TYR A 55 6.20 -10.80 4.37
C TYR A 55 6.21 -9.28 4.21
N ARG A 56 7.35 -8.75 3.86
CA ARG A 56 7.53 -7.38 3.38
C ARG A 56 7.50 -7.36 1.85
N LEU A 57 7.38 -6.19 1.25
CA LEU A 57 7.38 -6.10 -0.20
C LEU A 57 8.65 -6.72 -0.82
N LYS A 58 9.83 -6.55 -0.18
CA LYS A 58 11.09 -7.19 -0.62
C LYS A 58 11.05 -8.72 -0.66
N ASP A 59 10.17 -9.33 0.15
CA ASP A 59 10.01 -10.79 0.18
C ASP A 59 9.11 -11.28 -0.96
N PHE A 60 8.26 -10.40 -1.49
CA PHE A 60 7.38 -10.63 -2.64
C PHE A 60 8.09 -10.35 -3.98
N ILE A 61 8.86 -9.28 -4.04
CA ILE A 61 9.65 -8.95 -5.23
C ILE A 61 10.83 -9.91 -5.36
N ALA A 62 11.12 -10.35 -6.58
CA ALA A 62 12.24 -11.25 -6.87
C ALA A 62 13.59 -10.59 -6.52
N PRO A 63 14.57 -11.37 -6.04
CA PRO A 63 15.88 -10.84 -5.68
C PRO A 63 16.51 -10.00 -6.82
N GLY A 64 17.03 -8.83 -6.45
CA GLY A 64 17.66 -7.91 -7.41
C GLY A 64 16.70 -7.17 -8.35
N LYS A 65 15.38 -7.33 -8.20
CA LYS A 65 14.38 -6.68 -9.05
C LYS A 65 13.72 -5.45 -8.43
N MET A 66 13.98 -5.15 -7.17
CA MET A 66 13.31 -4.07 -6.45
C MET A 66 13.53 -2.70 -7.10
N ASP A 67 14.78 -2.36 -7.43
CA ASP A 67 15.08 -1.08 -8.09
C ASP A 67 14.43 -1.00 -9.48
N ALA A 68 14.50 -2.06 -10.26
CA ALA A 68 13.86 -2.10 -11.57
C ALA A 68 12.33 -1.98 -11.47
N PHE A 69 11.71 -2.59 -10.46
CA PHE A 69 10.28 -2.45 -10.18
C PHE A 69 9.92 -1.01 -9.80
N LEU A 70 10.68 -0.40 -8.89
CA LEU A 70 10.49 0.99 -8.49
C LEU A 70 10.59 1.95 -9.70
N GLN A 71 11.68 1.86 -10.48
CA GLN A 71 11.94 2.81 -11.57
C GLN A 71 11.04 2.59 -12.79
N LYS A 72 10.73 1.33 -13.14
CA LYS A 72 10.04 0.98 -14.39
C LYS A 72 8.56 0.64 -14.23
N ALA A 73 8.09 0.47 -13.01
CA ALA A 73 6.68 0.18 -12.71
C ALA A 73 6.06 1.21 -11.76
N ALA A 74 6.57 1.35 -10.53
CA ALA A 74 5.93 2.15 -9.50
C ALA A 74 5.97 3.66 -9.82
N LYS A 75 7.13 4.21 -10.18
CA LYS A 75 7.23 5.64 -10.55
C LYS A 75 6.36 6.02 -11.76
N PRO A 76 6.39 5.29 -12.89
CA PRO A 76 5.49 5.58 -14.00
C PRO A 76 4.00 5.48 -13.63
N ALA A 77 3.62 4.52 -12.78
CA ALA A 77 2.24 4.41 -12.31
C ALA A 77 1.82 5.63 -11.47
N LEU A 78 2.67 6.06 -10.54
CA LEU A 78 2.38 7.24 -9.71
C LEU A 78 2.32 8.53 -10.53
N LYS A 79 3.21 8.71 -11.52
CA LYS A 79 3.17 9.84 -12.46
C LYS A 79 1.84 9.88 -13.20
N LYS A 80 1.40 8.73 -13.74
CA LYS A 80 0.13 8.65 -14.46
C LYS A 80 -1.06 9.00 -13.56
N ILE A 81 -1.06 8.59 -12.30
CA ILE A 81 -2.10 8.94 -11.34
C ILE A 81 -2.10 10.45 -11.12
N ASN A 82 -0.95 11.08 -10.87
CA ASN A 82 -0.86 12.53 -10.67
C ASN A 82 -1.35 13.32 -11.90
N GLU A 83 -0.98 12.88 -13.09
CA GLU A 83 -1.33 13.57 -14.35
C GLU A 83 -2.80 13.33 -14.75
N GLY A 84 -3.33 12.12 -14.53
CA GLY A 84 -4.65 11.71 -15.03
C GLY A 84 -5.82 12.05 -14.13
N GLU A 85 -5.60 12.15 -12.81
CA GLU A 85 -6.66 12.35 -11.83
C GLU A 85 -6.75 13.80 -11.32
N GLY A 86 -5.95 14.72 -11.88
CA GLY A 86 -5.92 16.14 -11.46
C GLY A 86 -5.50 16.31 -9.99
N ARG A 87 -4.75 15.35 -9.45
CA ARG A 87 -4.23 15.41 -8.08
C ARG A 87 -3.09 16.40 -7.99
N HIS A 88 -3.01 17.10 -6.90
CA HIS A 88 -1.93 18.07 -6.64
C HIS A 88 -0.92 17.42 -5.68
N PHE A 89 -0.05 16.58 -6.22
CA PHE A 89 1.08 16.05 -5.46
C PHE A 89 2.15 17.12 -5.29
N ASP A 90 2.91 17.04 -4.21
CA ASP A 90 4.07 17.91 -3.98
C ASP A 90 5.13 17.68 -5.06
N SER A 91 5.99 18.66 -5.28
CA SER A 91 6.99 18.61 -6.38
C SER A 91 7.99 17.45 -6.25
N ASP A 92 8.18 16.92 -5.04
CA ASP A 92 9.11 15.84 -4.70
C ASP A 92 8.44 14.47 -4.50
N TYR A 93 7.17 14.31 -4.92
CA TYR A 93 6.39 13.08 -4.69
C TYR A 93 7.08 11.80 -5.19
N LEU A 94 7.90 11.88 -6.25
CA LEU A 94 8.66 10.71 -6.72
C LEU A 94 9.84 10.37 -5.81
N THR A 95 10.45 11.37 -5.20
CA THR A 95 11.48 11.17 -4.16
C THR A 95 10.85 10.58 -2.90
N GLU A 96 9.65 11.04 -2.52
CA GLU A 96 8.94 10.44 -1.39
C GLU A 96 8.57 8.96 -1.66
N LEU A 97 8.18 8.61 -2.88
CA LEU A 97 8.00 7.19 -3.24
C LEU A 97 9.29 6.39 -3.04
N GLU A 98 10.44 6.91 -3.46
CA GLU A 98 11.75 6.27 -3.21
C GLU A 98 12.01 6.09 -1.71
N ASN A 99 11.73 7.11 -0.91
CA ASN A 99 11.87 7.07 0.53
C ASN A 99 10.96 6.00 1.17
N CYS A 100 9.72 5.87 0.72
CA CYS A 100 8.80 4.82 1.18
C CYS A 100 9.38 3.42 0.92
N PHE A 101 9.93 3.19 -0.28
CA PHE A 101 10.57 1.90 -0.61
C PHE A 101 11.84 1.66 0.21
N ALA A 102 12.64 2.69 0.45
CA ALA A 102 13.87 2.58 1.24
C ALA A 102 13.59 2.30 2.72
N ARG A 103 12.48 2.81 3.25
CA ARG A 103 12.05 2.60 4.65
C ARG A 103 11.36 1.25 4.88
N ASP A 104 10.93 0.56 3.83
CA ASP A 104 10.20 -0.70 3.96
C ASP A 104 10.95 -1.71 4.84
N GLY A 105 10.38 -1.98 6.00
CA GLY A 105 10.93 -2.86 7.01
C GLY A 105 12.00 -2.26 7.91
N GLN A 106 12.17 -0.96 7.95
CA GLN A 106 12.99 -0.26 8.93
C GLN A 106 12.11 0.24 10.08
N ALA A 107 12.59 0.08 11.32
CA ALA A 107 11.96 0.63 12.53
C ALA A 107 10.44 0.41 12.64
N GLY A 108 9.93 -0.70 12.10
CA GLY A 108 8.48 -0.98 12.08
C GLY A 108 7.71 -0.31 10.94
N GLU A 109 8.36 0.46 10.08
CA GLU A 109 7.76 0.99 8.87
C GLU A 109 7.69 -0.11 7.80
N ASN A 110 6.51 -0.34 7.25
CA ASN A 110 6.28 -1.29 6.16
C ASN A 110 5.43 -0.61 5.10
N LEU A 111 5.72 -0.92 3.85
CA LEU A 111 4.80 -0.58 2.77
C LEU A 111 3.52 -1.39 2.92
N ASP A 112 2.37 -0.73 2.79
CA ASP A 112 1.08 -1.40 2.73
C ASP A 112 0.86 -1.95 1.33
N TRP A 113 0.71 -3.27 1.25
CA TRP A 113 0.47 -3.95 -0.01
C TRP A 113 -0.36 -5.20 0.17
N THR A 114 -1.05 -5.60 -0.89
CA THR A 114 -1.79 -6.85 -0.95
C THR A 114 -1.49 -7.61 -2.23
N TRP A 115 -1.67 -8.93 -2.17
CA TRP A 115 -1.68 -9.83 -3.30
C TRP A 115 -3.02 -10.56 -3.35
N ASP A 116 -3.72 -10.50 -4.48
CA ASP A 116 -5.01 -11.19 -4.67
C ASP A 116 -4.92 -12.44 -5.55
N GLY A 117 -3.70 -12.85 -5.92
CA GLY A 117 -3.43 -13.96 -6.84
C GLY A 117 -3.34 -13.52 -8.30
N LYS A 118 -3.69 -12.27 -8.63
CA LYS A 118 -3.65 -11.71 -9.99
C LYS A 118 -2.89 -10.40 -10.07
N ALA A 119 -2.92 -9.60 -9.02
CA ALA A 119 -2.27 -8.30 -8.97
C ALA A 119 -1.65 -8.04 -7.60
N LEU A 120 -0.48 -7.41 -7.60
CA LEU A 120 0.08 -6.71 -6.47
C LEU A 120 -0.57 -5.32 -6.41
N THR A 121 -1.05 -4.93 -5.24
CA THR A 121 -1.56 -3.57 -5.01
C THR A 121 -0.77 -2.91 -3.89
N LEU A 122 -0.26 -1.71 -4.14
CA LEU A 122 0.35 -0.85 -3.13
C LEU A 122 -0.65 0.22 -2.71
N TYR A 123 -0.64 0.55 -1.41
CA TYR A 123 -1.51 1.55 -0.80
C TYR A 123 -0.65 2.61 -0.11
N PHE A 124 -1.04 3.87 -0.29
CA PHE A 124 -0.43 5.02 0.37
C PHE A 124 -1.54 5.91 0.90
N ASP A 125 -1.48 6.22 2.17
CA ASP A 125 -2.48 7.02 2.84
C ASP A 125 -2.41 8.50 2.46
N HIS A 126 -3.40 9.25 2.87
CA HIS A 126 -3.41 10.71 2.77
C HIS A 126 -2.10 11.28 3.35
N TYR A 127 -1.67 12.42 2.85
CA TYR A 127 -0.43 13.11 3.21
C TYR A 127 0.88 12.43 2.76
N THR A 128 0.84 11.25 2.14
CA THR A 128 2.09 10.61 1.67
C THR A 128 2.74 11.40 0.54
N PHE A 129 1.96 11.88 -0.43
CA PHE A 129 2.49 12.56 -1.63
C PHE A 129 2.06 14.03 -1.73
N GLY A 130 1.48 14.60 -0.69
CA GLY A 130 1.02 15.98 -0.68
C GLY A 130 0.03 16.24 0.46
N SER A 131 -0.79 17.28 0.31
CA SER A 131 -1.81 17.63 1.30
C SER A 131 -2.94 16.57 1.36
N TYR A 132 -3.83 16.69 2.34
CA TYR A 132 -5.03 15.85 2.43
C TYR A 132 -5.84 15.83 1.12
N MET A 133 -5.89 16.96 0.41
CA MET A 133 -6.58 17.09 -0.88
C MET A 133 -5.97 16.24 -1.99
N SER A 134 -4.70 15.85 -1.89
CA SER A 134 -4.05 14.93 -2.83
C SER A 134 -4.61 13.51 -2.73
N GLY A 135 -5.25 13.18 -1.60
CA GLY A 135 -5.94 11.92 -1.37
C GLY A 135 -5.00 10.73 -1.13
N ALA A 136 -5.59 9.61 -0.76
CA ALA A 136 -4.89 8.32 -0.71
C ALA A 136 -4.63 7.78 -2.11
N VAL A 137 -3.56 7.02 -2.28
CA VAL A 137 -3.13 6.47 -3.57
C VAL A 137 -3.16 4.95 -3.53
N LYS A 138 -3.72 4.35 -4.57
CA LYS A 138 -3.73 2.92 -4.81
C LYS A 138 -3.10 2.62 -6.16
N MET A 139 -2.03 1.84 -6.18
CA MET A 139 -1.35 1.41 -7.40
C MET A 139 -1.50 -0.08 -7.61
N VAL A 140 -2.05 -0.49 -8.75
CA VAL A 140 -2.33 -1.89 -9.09
C VAL A 140 -1.35 -2.37 -10.17
N PHE A 141 -0.69 -3.49 -9.91
CA PHE A 141 0.31 -4.10 -10.79
C PHE A 141 -0.11 -5.53 -11.16
N PRO A 142 -0.87 -5.72 -12.27
CA PRO A 142 -1.27 -7.05 -12.74
C PRO A 142 -0.07 -7.95 -13.03
N ALA A 143 -0.13 -9.21 -12.58
CA ALA A 143 0.93 -10.20 -12.80
C ALA A 143 1.20 -10.46 -14.28
N GLU A 144 0.16 -10.39 -15.12
CA GLU A 144 0.30 -10.52 -16.57
C GLU A 144 1.35 -9.55 -17.15
N LYS A 145 1.39 -8.33 -16.64
CA LYS A 145 2.33 -7.28 -17.10
C LYS A 145 3.59 -7.20 -16.25
N TYR A 146 3.46 -7.36 -14.94
CA TYR A 146 4.51 -7.07 -13.97
C TYR A 146 5.07 -8.31 -13.26
N GLY A 147 4.56 -9.52 -13.56
CA GLY A 147 4.97 -10.78 -12.92
C GLY A 147 6.47 -11.07 -13.02
N LYS A 148 7.16 -10.53 -14.05
CA LYS A 148 8.62 -10.64 -14.19
C LYS A 148 9.42 -10.03 -13.03
N TYR A 149 8.77 -9.22 -12.18
CA TYR A 149 9.36 -8.64 -10.97
C TYR A 149 9.02 -9.44 -9.72
N PHE A 150 8.03 -10.34 -9.76
CA PHE A 150 7.54 -11.08 -8.60
C PHE A 150 8.28 -12.40 -8.43
N ARG A 151 8.32 -12.94 -7.20
CA ARG A 151 8.84 -14.28 -6.98
C ARG A 151 7.87 -15.31 -7.55
N ASP A 152 8.41 -16.34 -8.18
CA ASP A 152 7.61 -17.43 -8.75
C ASP A 152 6.70 -18.15 -7.74
N THR A 153 7.09 -18.16 -6.47
CA THR A 153 6.31 -18.73 -5.36
C THR A 153 4.90 -18.15 -5.26
N PHE A 154 4.74 -16.87 -5.63
CA PHE A 154 3.45 -16.18 -5.55
C PHE A 154 2.73 -16.10 -6.90
N SER A 155 3.44 -16.36 -8.00
CA SER A 155 2.94 -16.16 -9.37
C SER A 155 2.35 -17.46 -9.98
N LYS A 156 2.35 -18.57 -9.23
CA LYS A 156 1.87 -19.89 -9.70
C LYS A 156 0.58 -20.30 -9.03
#